data_9895e8ad766c2cdec0b4714ffaf3d77f
#
_entry.id   9895e8ad766c2cdec0b4714ffaf3d77f
#
_cell.length_a   1.000
_cell.length_b   1.000
_cell.length_c   1.000
_cell.angle_alpha   90.00
_cell.angle_beta   90.00
_cell.angle_gamma   90.00
#
_symmetry.space_group_name_H-M   'P 1'
#
loop_
_entity.id
_entity.type
_entity.pdbx_description
1 polymer ?
#
loop_
_entity_poly.entity_id
_entity_poly.type
_entity_poly.pdbx_seq_one_letter_code
_entity_poly.pdbx_strand_id
1 'polypeptide(L)'
;MRPDAQRPRLLSGEALAVSLLRADWLYWPSLVFKREVFETTQFRPGFPIIQDLALVMDVIVAGGSLLFDPYVCFAYRRHAESASSTALFDGRRFQGERDYFAIAEKLVLKNGWRRAARAARIHSTSRAHALTLLPQALKRKDNAALSQLLKHVIS
;
A
#
# COMPACT_ATOMS: atom_id res chain seq x y z
N MET A 1 2.03 -4.27 9.68
CA MET A 1 1.81 -3.99 11.11
C MET A 1 2.63 -2.76 11.46
N ARG A 2 1.97 -1.68 11.88
CA ARG A 2 2.63 -0.42 12.28
C ARG A 2 3.66 -0.72 13.37
N PRO A 3 4.85 -0.09 13.37
CA PRO A 3 5.80 -0.24 14.46
C PRO A 3 5.18 0.20 15.79
N ASP A 4 5.23 -0.66 16.78
CA ASP A 4 4.93 -0.28 18.16
C ASP A 4 6.21 0.34 18.73
N ALA A 5 6.29 1.67 18.71
CA ALA A 5 7.46 2.40 19.15
C ALA A 5 7.04 3.60 20.00
N GLN A 6 7.61 3.69 21.17
CA GLN A 6 7.48 4.84 22.06
C GLN A 6 8.55 5.91 21.80
N ARG A 7 9.51 5.64 20.93
CA ARG A 7 10.62 6.53 20.57
C ARG A 7 10.83 6.51 19.05
N PRO A 8 11.42 7.57 18.48
CA PRO A 8 11.77 7.58 17.06
C PRO A 8 12.66 6.38 16.69
N ARG A 9 12.40 5.78 15.53
CA ARG A 9 13.12 4.62 15.00
C ARG A 9 13.42 4.79 13.53
N LEU A 10 14.65 4.48 13.15
CA LEU A 10 15.03 4.39 11.75
C LEU A 10 14.69 2.98 11.22
N LEU A 11 13.91 2.93 10.15
CA LEU A 11 13.44 1.72 9.50
C LEU A 11 13.98 1.68 8.07
N SER A 12 14.43 0.53 7.59
CA SER A 12 15.00 0.39 6.25
C SER A 12 14.98 -1.06 5.76
N GLY A 13 15.36 -1.25 4.51
CA GLY A 13 15.64 -2.54 3.91
C GLY A 13 14.44 -3.49 3.87
N GLU A 14 14.72 -4.80 3.77
CA GLU A 14 13.69 -5.82 3.59
C GLU A 14 12.65 -5.84 4.72
N ALA A 15 13.05 -5.57 5.97
CA ALA A 15 12.13 -5.61 7.11
C ALA A 15 11.04 -4.53 6.99
N LEU A 16 11.41 -3.31 6.58
CA LEU A 16 10.45 -2.24 6.30
C LEU A 16 9.57 -2.59 5.10
N ALA A 17 10.16 -3.07 4.02
CA ALA A 17 9.43 -3.49 2.82
C ALA A 17 8.39 -4.58 3.15
N VAL A 18 8.75 -5.61 3.93
CA VAL A 18 7.80 -6.65 4.40
C VAL A 18 6.64 -6.04 5.19
N SER A 19 6.95 -5.10 6.08
CA SER A 19 5.93 -4.45 6.92
C SER A 19 4.89 -3.71 6.08
N LEU A 20 5.35 -2.92 5.11
CA LEU A 20 4.49 -2.11 4.23
C LEU A 20 3.71 -2.96 3.22
N LEU A 21 4.35 -3.95 2.62
CA LEU A 21 3.69 -4.85 1.65
C LEU A 21 2.66 -5.79 2.29
N ARG A 22 2.77 -6.06 3.58
CA ARG A 22 1.73 -6.80 4.32
C ARG A 22 0.54 -5.94 4.70
N ALA A 23 0.82 -4.72 5.14
CA ALA A 23 -0.19 -3.78 5.62
C ALA A 23 0.35 -2.37 5.43
N ASP A 24 -0.14 -1.68 4.42
CA ASP A 24 0.20 -0.28 4.24
C ASP A 24 -0.37 0.52 5.42
N TRP A 25 0.50 0.84 6.36
CA TRP A 25 0.18 1.60 7.57
C TRP A 25 0.57 3.07 7.46
N LEU A 26 1.09 3.49 6.31
CA LEU A 26 1.44 4.87 6.04
C LEU A 26 0.18 5.70 5.74
N TYR A 27 0.23 6.95 6.16
CA TYR A 27 -0.74 7.96 5.78
C TYR A 27 -0.02 9.05 4.98
N TRP A 28 -0.36 9.20 3.72
CA TRP A 28 0.32 10.14 2.83
C TRP A 28 0.53 11.53 3.44
N PRO A 29 -0.47 12.19 4.08
CA PRO A 29 -0.30 13.51 4.66
C PRO A 29 0.65 13.58 5.88
N SER A 30 1.06 12.43 6.43
CA SER A 30 2.03 12.36 7.54
C SER A 30 3.46 12.08 7.07
N LEU A 31 3.70 12.01 5.76
CA LEU A 31 5.02 11.74 5.21
C LEU A 31 5.73 13.05 4.86
N VAL A 32 6.98 13.14 5.26
CA VAL A 32 7.89 14.22 4.89
C VAL A 32 9.10 13.60 4.19
N PHE A 33 9.43 14.11 3.03
CA PHE A 33 10.55 13.63 2.23
C PHE A 33 11.66 14.68 2.19
N LYS A 34 12.89 14.23 2.19
CA LYS A 34 14.00 15.08 1.77
C LYS A 34 13.84 15.39 0.29
N ARG A 35 14.17 16.61 -0.13
CA ARG A 35 14.04 17.07 -1.51
C ARG A 35 14.80 16.18 -2.50
N GLU A 36 15.99 15.74 -2.10
CA GLU A 36 16.88 14.89 -2.90
C GLU A 36 16.23 13.55 -3.31
N VAL A 37 15.25 13.08 -2.56
CA VAL A 37 14.49 11.86 -2.92
C VAL A 37 13.84 12.02 -4.29
N PHE A 38 13.31 13.19 -4.60
CA PHE A 38 12.61 13.46 -5.87
C PHE A 38 13.55 13.75 -7.06
N GLU A 39 14.85 13.83 -6.83
CA GLU A 39 15.84 13.89 -7.91
C GLU A 39 16.02 12.51 -8.59
N THR A 40 15.79 11.44 -7.85
CA THR A 40 15.99 10.05 -8.30
C THR A 40 14.73 9.20 -8.33
N THR A 41 13.67 9.62 -7.65
CA THR A 41 12.44 8.84 -7.50
C THR A 41 11.22 9.71 -7.85
N GLN A 42 10.32 9.16 -8.65
CA GLN A 42 9.10 9.84 -9.08
C GLN A 42 7.88 8.97 -8.85
N PHE A 43 6.70 9.59 -8.85
CA PHE A 43 5.43 8.84 -8.84
C PHE A 43 5.31 7.97 -10.08
N ARG A 44 4.92 6.71 -9.88
CA ARG A 44 4.67 5.78 -10.98
C ARG A 44 3.37 6.14 -11.68
N PRO A 45 3.36 6.36 -13.00
CA PRO A 45 2.12 6.56 -13.74
C PRO A 45 1.25 5.31 -13.69
N GLY A 46 -0.07 5.49 -13.76
CA GLY A 46 -1.03 4.38 -13.81
C GLY A 46 -1.51 3.85 -12.45
N PHE A 47 -1.01 4.37 -11.32
CA PHE A 47 -1.37 3.91 -9.96
C PHE A 47 -1.94 5.03 -9.08
N PRO A 48 -3.08 5.65 -9.43
CA PRO A 48 -3.55 6.84 -8.73
C PRO A 48 -3.95 6.63 -7.27
N ILE A 49 -4.22 5.39 -6.85
CA ILE A 49 -4.69 5.08 -5.50
C ILE A 49 -3.58 4.50 -4.61
N ILE A 50 -2.61 3.77 -5.19
CA ILE A 50 -1.51 3.12 -4.46
C ILE A 50 -0.16 3.81 -4.71
N GLN A 51 -0.18 5.01 -5.27
CA GLN A 51 1.01 5.74 -5.68
C GLN A 51 1.92 6.12 -4.51
N ASP A 52 1.36 6.33 -3.32
CA ASP A 52 2.09 6.61 -2.08
C ASP A 52 2.93 5.42 -1.64
N LEU A 53 2.34 4.25 -1.55
CA LEU A 53 3.09 3.01 -1.27
C LEU A 53 4.13 2.75 -2.36
N ALA A 54 3.79 2.96 -3.63
CA ALA A 54 4.71 2.73 -4.74
C ALA A 54 5.95 3.62 -4.64
N LEU A 55 5.77 4.92 -4.38
CA LEU A 55 6.87 5.88 -4.20
C LEU A 55 7.77 5.48 -3.02
N VAL A 56 7.16 5.18 -1.86
CA VAL A 56 7.92 4.80 -0.66
C VAL A 56 8.71 3.50 -0.89
N MET A 57 8.12 2.52 -1.57
CA MET A 57 8.81 1.27 -1.90
C MET A 57 10.00 1.50 -2.85
N ASP A 58 9.87 2.40 -3.83
CA ASP A 58 10.97 2.76 -4.72
C ASP A 58 12.13 3.41 -3.95
N VAL A 59 11.82 4.30 -3.00
CA VAL A 59 12.82 4.91 -2.11
C VAL A 59 13.55 3.84 -1.27
N ILE A 60 12.80 2.91 -0.68
CA ILE A 60 13.36 1.85 0.17
C ILE A 60 14.27 0.91 -0.64
N VAL A 61 13.83 0.53 -1.83
CA VAL A 61 14.59 -0.37 -2.72
C VAL A 61 15.86 0.31 -3.24
N ALA A 62 15.84 1.63 -3.41
CA ALA A 62 17.04 2.42 -3.73
C ALA A 62 18.00 2.62 -2.54
N GLY A 63 17.73 2.02 -1.39
CA GLY A 63 18.57 2.12 -0.19
C GLY A 63 18.14 3.18 0.81
N GLY A 64 17.02 3.85 0.55
CA GLY A 64 16.46 4.85 1.46
C GLY A 64 15.95 4.25 2.77
N SER A 65 15.74 5.11 3.75
CA SER A 65 15.25 4.77 5.07
C SER A 65 14.10 5.69 5.49
N LEU A 66 13.26 5.19 6.40
CA LEU A 66 12.13 5.91 6.99
C LEU A 66 12.40 6.16 8.47
N LEU A 67 12.42 7.41 8.87
CA LEU A 67 12.36 7.77 10.28
C LEU A 67 10.89 7.73 10.73
N PHE A 68 10.56 6.75 11.55
CA PHE A 68 9.26 6.68 12.21
C PHE A 68 9.33 7.47 13.51
N ASP A 69 8.52 8.53 13.63
CA ASP A 69 8.35 9.28 14.85
C ASP A 69 6.95 9.00 15.42
N PRO A 70 6.82 8.52 16.67
CA PRO A 70 5.52 8.27 17.30
C PRO A 70 4.80 9.55 17.74
N TYR A 71 5.42 10.71 17.66
CA TYR A 71 4.80 11.98 18.04
C TYR A 71 3.56 12.25 17.20
N VAL A 72 2.46 12.60 17.84
CA VAL A 72 1.20 12.90 17.18
C VAL A 72 1.21 14.36 16.70
N CYS A 73 1.58 14.55 15.42
CA CYS A 73 1.65 15.87 14.77
C CYS A 73 0.57 16.09 13.72
N PHE A 74 -0.36 15.14 13.54
CA PHE A 74 -1.28 15.13 12.42
C PHE A 74 -2.64 14.57 12.81
N ALA A 75 -3.71 15.23 12.38
CA ALA A 75 -5.10 14.79 12.54
C ALA A 75 -5.71 14.52 11.15
N TYR A 76 -6.12 13.29 10.90
CA TYR A 76 -6.72 12.89 9.64
C TYR A 76 -8.24 13.04 9.65
N ARG A 77 -8.75 14.01 8.88
CA ARG A 77 -10.20 14.19 8.71
C ARG A 77 -10.72 13.17 7.69
N ARG A 78 -11.62 12.30 8.12
CA ARG A 78 -12.31 11.37 7.22
C ARG A 78 -13.62 11.99 6.73
N HIS A 79 -13.91 11.80 5.44
CA HIS A 79 -15.17 12.15 4.81
C HIS A 79 -15.56 11.08 3.79
N ALA A 80 -16.88 10.96 3.54
CA ALA A 80 -17.42 9.88 2.69
C ALA A 80 -17.05 10.02 1.20
N GLU A 81 -16.72 11.22 0.75
CA GLU A 81 -16.43 11.54 -0.65
C GLU A 81 -14.93 11.47 -1.01
N SER A 82 -14.14 10.68 -0.27
CA SER A 82 -12.74 10.50 -0.61
C SER A 82 -12.57 9.67 -1.90
N ALA A 83 -11.55 9.99 -2.72
CA ALA A 83 -11.26 9.25 -3.95
C ALA A 83 -11.10 7.74 -3.71
N SER A 84 -10.52 7.35 -2.56
CA SER A 84 -10.36 5.95 -2.18
C SER A 84 -11.69 5.28 -1.81
N SER A 85 -12.66 6.00 -1.24
CA SER A 85 -13.99 5.43 -0.94
C SER A 85 -14.84 5.26 -2.20
N THR A 86 -14.74 6.18 -3.16
CA THR A 86 -15.46 6.09 -4.44
C THR A 86 -14.94 4.93 -5.28
N ALA A 87 -13.62 4.71 -5.32
CA ALA A 87 -12.99 3.65 -6.10
C ALA A 87 -13.12 2.24 -5.49
N LEU A 88 -13.69 2.12 -4.28
CA LEU A 88 -13.89 0.81 -3.64
C LEU A 88 -14.85 -0.10 -4.42
N PHE A 89 -15.90 0.48 -5.02
CA PHE A 89 -16.98 -0.28 -5.64
C PHE A 89 -16.86 -0.39 -7.16
N ASP A 90 -16.01 0.42 -7.82
CA ASP A 90 -15.82 0.32 -9.27
C ASP A 90 -14.75 -0.71 -9.68
N GLY A 91 -14.14 -1.38 -8.69
CA GLY A 91 -13.13 -2.43 -8.89
C GLY A 91 -11.76 -1.93 -9.31
N ARG A 92 -11.62 -0.65 -9.71
CA ARG A 92 -10.35 -0.07 -10.19
C ARG A 92 -9.27 -0.07 -9.12
N ARG A 93 -9.66 0.15 -7.87
CA ARG A 93 -8.73 0.10 -6.73
C ARG A 93 -8.03 -1.25 -6.64
N PHE A 94 -8.79 -2.33 -6.57
CA PHE A 94 -8.24 -3.68 -6.40
C PHE A 94 -7.50 -4.17 -7.64
N GLN A 95 -7.88 -3.72 -8.83
CA GLN A 95 -7.10 -3.97 -10.04
C GLN A 95 -5.72 -3.28 -9.93
N GLY A 96 -5.68 -1.99 -9.62
CA GLY A 96 -4.44 -1.24 -9.45
C GLY A 96 -3.55 -1.83 -8.33
N GLU A 97 -4.14 -2.29 -7.22
CA GLU A 97 -3.40 -2.98 -6.16
C GLU A 97 -2.76 -4.28 -6.67
N ARG A 98 -3.49 -5.14 -7.38
CA ARG A 98 -2.94 -6.38 -7.97
C ARG A 98 -1.78 -6.10 -8.91
N ASP A 99 -1.98 -5.14 -9.82
CA ASP A 99 -0.97 -4.78 -10.82
C ASP A 99 0.30 -4.24 -10.15
N TYR A 100 0.12 -3.41 -9.12
CA TYR A 100 1.25 -2.88 -8.36
C TYR A 100 1.96 -3.98 -7.55
N PHE A 101 1.25 -4.85 -6.83
CA PHE A 101 1.89 -5.90 -6.05
C PHE A 101 2.69 -6.88 -6.92
N ALA A 102 2.25 -7.14 -8.15
CA ALA A 102 3.04 -7.93 -9.12
C ALA A 102 4.34 -7.21 -9.54
N ILE A 103 4.32 -5.88 -9.66
CA ILE A 103 5.53 -5.08 -9.89
C ILE A 103 6.42 -5.07 -8.66
N ALA A 104 5.85 -4.84 -7.48
CA ALA A 104 6.58 -4.80 -6.22
C ALA A 104 7.30 -6.12 -5.92
N GLU A 105 6.65 -7.27 -6.19
CA GLU A 105 7.29 -8.59 -6.07
C GLU A 105 8.58 -8.68 -6.90
N LYS A 106 8.51 -8.30 -8.18
CA LYS A 106 9.67 -8.32 -9.08
C LYS A 106 10.74 -7.33 -8.64
N LEU A 107 10.33 -6.14 -8.18
CA LEU A 107 11.22 -5.07 -7.74
C LEU A 107 12.07 -5.52 -6.54
N VAL A 108 11.41 -6.07 -5.50
CA VAL A 108 12.12 -6.49 -4.29
C VAL A 108 12.94 -7.77 -4.52
N LEU A 109 12.55 -8.63 -5.45
CA LEU A 109 13.35 -9.80 -5.84
C LEU A 109 14.67 -9.44 -6.49
N LYS A 110 14.75 -8.34 -7.26
CA LYS A 110 16.01 -7.84 -7.82
C LYS A 110 17.02 -7.48 -6.74
N ASN A 111 16.55 -7.07 -5.55
CA ASN A 111 17.40 -6.80 -4.38
C ASN A 111 17.65 -8.05 -3.51
N GLY A 112 17.20 -9.24 -3.93
CA GLY A 112 17.33 -10.48 -3.17
C GLY A 112 16.37 -10.61 -1.98
N TRP A 113 15.36 -9.75 -1.85
CA TRP A 113 14.45 -9.67 -0.71
C TRP A 113 13.29 -10.66 -0.84
N ARG A 114 13.56 -11.94 -0.55
CA ARG A 114 12.59 -13.03 -0.70
C ARG A 114 11.38 -12.91 0.22
N ARG A 115 11.57 -12.40 1.45
CA ARG A 115 10.47 -12.22 2.42
C ARG A 115 9.54 -11.09 1.98
N ALA A 116 10.10 -10.01 1.44
CA ALA A 116 9.32 -8.91 0.89
C ALA A 116 8.54 -9.35 -0.37
N ALA A 117 9.15 -10.14 -1.25
CA ALA A 117 8.48 -10.71 -2.41
C ALA A 117 7.29 -11.60 -2.01
N ARG A 118 7.47 -12.46 -1.00
CA ARG A 118 6.37 -13.25 -0.45
C ARG A 118 5.26 -12.37 0.14
N ALA A 119 5.63 -11.27 0.83
CA ALA A 119 4.66 -10.33 1.37
C ALA A 119 3.86 -9.62 0.26
N ALA A 120 4.52 -9.19 -0.82
CA ALA A 120 3.88 -8.61 -2.00
C ALA A 120 2.91 -9.60 -2.66
N ARG A 121 3.32 -10.85 -2.88
CA ARG A 121 2.48 -11.89 -3.48
C ARG A 121 1.23 -12.18 -2.64
N ILE A 122 1.35 -12.21 -1.32
CA ILE A 122 0.24 -12.52 -0.42
C ILE A 122 -0.67 -11.31 -0.21
N HIS A 123 -0.12 -10.10 -0.11
CA HIS A 123 -0.80 -8.81 0.21
C HIS A 123 -2.02 -8.97 1.13
N SER A 124 -1.80 -9.62 2.27
CA SER A 124 -2.83 -10.21 3.14
C SER A 124 -3.90 -9.22 3.62
N THR A 125 -3.52 -8.00 3.99
CA THR A 125 -4.50 -7.00 4.46
C THR A 125 -5.38 -6.45 3.34
N SER A 126 -4.85 -6.33 2.13
CA SER A 126 -5.63 -5.93 0.96
C SER A 126 -6.69 -6.99 0.62
N ARG A 127 -6.31 -8.28 0.63
CA ARG A 127 -7.27 -9.39 0.44
C ARG A 127 -8.30 -9.46 1.57
N ALA A 128 -7.89 -9.32 2.82
CA ALA A 128 -8.81 -9.28 3.95
C ALA A 128 -9.80 -8.12 3.82
N HIS A 129 -9.34 -6.94 3.39
CA HIS A 129 -10.23 -5.81 3.14
C HIS A 129 -11.22 -6.10 2.03
N ALA A 130 -10.80 -6.71 0.91
CA ALA A 130 -11.71 -7.10 -0.15
C ALA A 130 -12.79 -8.08 0.35
N LEU A 131 -12.44 -9.03 1.22
CA LEU A 131 -13.41 -9.94 1.85
C LEU A 131 -14.49 -9.19 2.65
N THR A 132 -14.12 -8.14 3.40
CA THR A 132 -15.08 -7.36 4.20
C THR A 132 -16.09 -6.59 3.35
N LEU A 133 -15.80 -6.36 2.07
CA LEU A 133 -16.68 -5.65 1.14
C LEU A 133 -17.68 -6.57 0.40
N LEU A 134 -17.44 -7.89 0.38
CA LEU A 134 -18.32 -8.84 -0.31
C LEU A 134 -19.81 -8.75 0.11
N PRO A 135 -20.15 -8.68 1.43
CA PRO A 135 -21.55 -8.57 1.83
C PRO A 135 -22.23 -7.30 1.30
N GLN A 136 -21.48 -6.20 1.17
CA GLN A 136 -22.02 -4.95 0.65
C GLN A 136 -22.24 -5.01 -0.86
N ALA A 137 -21.31 -5.62 -1.62
CA ALA A 137 -21.48 -5.86 -3.05
C ALA A 137 -22.69 -6.76 -3.34
N LEU A 138 -22.89 -7.81 -2.54
CA LEU A 138 -24.05 -8.68 -2.62
C LEU A 138 -25.36 -7.93 -2.36
N LYS A 139 -25.43 -7.12 -1.31
CA LYS A 139 -26.60 -6.29 -1.01
C LYS A 139 -26.97 -5.33 -2.14
N ARG A 140 -25.98 -4.75 -2.81
CA ARG A 140 -26.15 -3.83 -3.94
C ARG A 140 -26.45 -4.55 -5.25
N LYS A 141 -26.40 -5.89 -5.28
CA LYS A 141 -26.54 -6.71 -6.49
C LYS A 141 -25.54 -6.29 -7.59
N ASP A 142 -24.36 -5.81 -7.20
CA ASP A 142 -23.32 -5.36 -8.10
C ASP A 142 -22.39 -6.53 -8.47
N ASN A 143 -22.79 -7.24 -9.52
CA ASN A 143 -22.06 -8.43 -10.00
C ASN A 143 -20.64 -8.07 -10.50
N ALA A 144 -20.45 -6.87 -11.03
CA ALA A 144 -19.13 -6.43 -11.50
C ALA A 144 -18.17 -6.23 -10.32
N ALA A 145 -18.61 -5.48 -9.29
CA ALA A 145 -17.85 -5.32 -8.05
C ALA A 145 -17.57 -6.67 -7.37
N LEU A 146 -18.57 -7.54 -7.29
CA LEU A 146 -18.44 -8.88 -6.70
C LEU A 146 -17.36 -9.70 -7.41
N SER A 147 -17.37 -9.74 -8.74
CA SER A 147 -16.37 -10.43 -9.54
C SER A 147 -14.97 -9.90 -9.30
N GLN A 148 -14.78 -8.57 -9.25
CA GLN A 148 -13.47 -7.95 -8.99
C GLN A 148 -12.97 -8.23 -7.57
N LEU A 149 -13.84 -8.18 -6.57
CA LEU A 149 -13.49 -8.51 -5.19
C LEU A 149 -13.07 -9.97 -5.06
N LEU A 150 -13.85 -10.91 -5.61
CA LEU A 150 -13.50 -12.34 -5.59
C LEU A 150 -12.18 -12.60 -6.30
N LYS A 151 -11.96 -12.01 -7.48
CA LYS A 151 -10.71 -12.11 -8.20
C LYS A 151 -9.53 -11.63 -7.36
N HIS A 152 -9.70 -10.52 -6.61
CA HIS A 152 -8.65 -9.99 -5.75
C HIS A 152 -8.37 -10.88 -4.54
N VAL A 153 -9.38 -11.51 -3.96
CA VAL A 153 -9.23 -12.41 -2.82
C VAL A 153 -8.42 -13.66 -3.17
N ILE A 154 -8.59 -14.20 -4.39
CA ILE A 154 -7.95 -15.46 -4.82
C ILE A 154 -6.65 -15.27 -5.62
N SER A 155 -6.36 -14.03 -6.08
CA SER A 155 -5.13 -13.73 -6.83
C SER A 155 -3.90 -13.76 -5.93
#